data_e1abd33595012de9c1c3880b99a389f2
#
_entry.id   e1abd33595012de9c1c3880b99a389f2
#
_cell.length_a   1.000
_cell.length_b   1.000
_cell.length_c   1.000
_cell.angle_alpha   90.00
_cell.angle_beta   90.00
_cell.angle_gamma   90.00
#
_symmetry.space_group_name_H-M   'P 1'
#
loop_
_entity.id
_entity.type
_entity.pdbx_description
1 polymer ?
#
loop_
_entity_poly.entity_id
_entity_poly.type
_entity_poly.pdbx_seq_one_letter_code
_entity_poly.pdbx_strand_id
1 'polypeptide(L)'
;MNKRQFFSSLALVALMGLTACGQDKPAFRGVDITGADYAQGWALRDQNGQERTLKDFAGKVVIVFFGYTQCPDVCPTSMQELAEVKRLLGKDGERLQGVFITVDPDRDTAELLKAYMANFDPGFVALRA
;
A
#
# COMPACT_ATOMS: atom_id res chain seq x y z
N MET A 1 -58.82 -11.58 12.96
CA MET A 1 -57.54 -11.05 12.37
C MET A 1 -57.53 -11.41 10.89
N ASN A 2 -57.78 -10.45 10.02
CA ASN A 2 -58.00 -10.71 8.58
C ASN A 2 -56.66 -11.03 7.87
N LYS A 3 -56.64 -12.08 7.04
CA LYS A 3 -55.46 -12.51 6.24
C LYS A 3 -54.77 -11.36 5.50
N ARG A 4 -55.52 -10.35 5.05
CA ARG A 4 -55.00 -9.17 4.38
C ARG A 4 -54.13 -8.29 5.30
N GLN A 5 -54.45 -8.17 6.58
CA GLN A 5 -53.66 -7.38 7.55
C GLN A 5 -52.38 -8.11 7.92
N PHE A 6 -52.38 -9.46 7.94
CA PHE A 6 -51.19 -10.25 8.21
C PHE A 6 -50.13 -10.13 7.09
N PHE A 7 -50.57 -10.16 5.83
CA PHE A 7 -49.68 -9.95 4.68
C PHE A 7 -49.12 -8.55 4.58
N SER A 8 -49.91 -7.52 4.94
CA SER A 8 -49.41 -6.13 4.97
C SER A 8 -48.35 -5.88 6.06
N SER A 9 -48.55 -6.50 7.23
CA SER A 9 -47.57 -6.36 8.33
C SER A 9 -46.26 -7.11 8.01
N LEU A 10 -46.33 -8.27 7.35
CA LEU A 10 -45.14 -9.03 6.95
C LEU A 10 -44.33 -8.34 5.88
N ALA A 11 -45.01 -7.66 4.93
CA ALA A 11 -44.34 -6.84 3.88
C ALA A 11 -43.62 -5.63 4.44
N LEU A 12 -44.19 -4.96 5.47
CA LEU A 12 -43.59 -3.78 6.12
C LEU A 12 -42.30 -4.16 6.89
N VAL A 13 -42.29 -5.31 7.57
CA VAL A 13 -41.11 -5.80 8.31
C VAL A 13 -40.01 -6.22 7.36
N ALA A 14 -40.31 -6.79 6.19
CA ALA A 14 -39.33 -7.15 5.18
C ALA A 14 -38.67 -5.94 4.53
N LEU A 15 -39.39 -4.81 4.38
CA LEU A 15 -38.85 -3.57 3.82
C LEU A 15 -37.88 -2.85 4.77
N MET A 16 -38.04 -3.00 6.08
CA MET A 16 -37.15 -2.39 7.08
C MET A 16 -35.82 -3.13 7.24
N GLY A 17 -35.70 -4.39 6.78
CA GLY A 17 -34.48 -5.18 6.87
C GLY A 17 -33.41 -4.87 5.81
N LEU A 18 -33.73 -4.09 4.76
CA LEU A 18 -32.80 -3.84 3.65
C LEU A 18 -31.88 -2.63 3.83
N THR A 19 -32.03 -1.84 4.90
CA THR A 19 -31.20 -0.62 5.10
C THR A 19 -30.00 -0.80 6.01
N ALA A 20 -29.68 -2.02 6.45
CA ALA A 20 -28.62 -2.29 7.43
C ALA A 20 -27.22 -2.57 6.87
N CYS A 21 -26.98 -2.38 5.55
CA CYS A 21 -25.63 -2.51 4.97
C CYS A 21 -24.99 -1.13 4.76
N GLY A 22 -24.83 -0.36 5.83
CA GLY A 22 -23.86 0.73 5.88
C GLY A 22 -22.48 0.12 6.04
N GLN A 23 -21.65 0.09 5.00
CA GLN A 23 -20.23 -0.20 5.18
C GLN A 23 -19.63 0.99 5.93
N ASP A 24 -19.28 0.78 7.20
CA ASP A 24 -18.47 1.74 7.94
C ASP A 24 -17.14 1.86 7.20
N LYS A 25 -16.89 3.04 6.60
CA LYS A 25 -15.60 3.33 5.98
C LYS A 25 -14.55 3.32 7.08
N PRO A 26 -13.42 2.62 6.92
CA PRO A 26 -12.36 2.62 7.92
C PRO A 26 -11.89 4.06 8.14
N ALA A 27 -11.81 4.47 9.41
CA ALA A 27 -11.29 5.78 9.78
C ALA A 27 -9.75 5.72 9.74
N PHE A 28 -9.14 6.35 8.75
CA PHE A 28 -7.69 6.49 8.66
C PHE A 28 -7.20 7.69 9.47
N ARG A 29 -6.01 7.58 10.10
CA ARG A 29 -5.34 8.72 10.74
C ARG A 29 -4.59 9.61 9.74
N GLY A 30 -4.33 9.12 8.54
CA GLY A 30 -3.75 9.86 7.43
C GLY A 30 -4.81 10.53 6.56
N VAL A 31 -4.36 11.22 5.52
CA VAL A 31 -5.24 11.77 4.49
C VAL A 31 -5.73 10.64 3.60
N ASP A 32 -7.04 10.42 3.55
CA ASP A 32 -7.65 9.46 2.63
C ASP A 32 -7.69 10.07 1.22
N ILE A 33 -6.95 9.47 0.31
CA ILE A 33 -6.87 9.85 -1.11
C ILE A 33 -7.54 8.80 -2.02
N THR A 34 -8.44 7.99 -1.48
CA THR A 34 -9.16 6.97 -2.25
C THR A 34 -9.84 7.60 -3.46
N GLY A 35 -9.58 7.04 -4.65
CA GLY A 35 -10.10 7.53 -5.91
C GLY A 35 -9.25 8.61 -6.59
N ALA A 36 -8.13 9.03 -6.00
CA ALA A 36 -7.16 9.86 -6.69
C ALA A 36 -6.49 9.08 -7.84
N ASP A 37 -6.32 9.73 -8.98
CA ASP A 37 -5.77 9.14 -10.21
C ASP A 37 -4.27 9.40 -10.43
N TYR A 38 -3.65 10.23 -9.59
CA TYR A 38 -2.22 10.48 -9.64
C TYR A 38 -1.42 9.27 -9.11
N ALA A 39 -0.18 9.14 -9.54
CA ALA A 39 0.75 8.06 -9.18
C ALA A 39 0.36 6.66 -9.69
N GLN A 40 -0.55 6.53 -10.65
CA GLN A 40 -1.00 5.24 -11.18
C GLN A 40 -0.21 4.74 -12.40
N GLY A 41 0.57 5.59 -13.04
CA GLY A 41 1.14 5.33 -14.36
C GLY A 41 2.67 5.40 -14.45
N TRP A 42 3.40 5.05 -13.38
CA TRP A 42 4.85 5.02 -13.45
C TRP A 42 5.38 3.69 -13.99
N ALA A 43 6.49 3.77 -14.73
CA ALA A 43 7.33 2.66 -15.12
C ALA A 43 8.79 3.07 -14.84
N LEU A 44 9.41 2.40 -13.87
CA LEU A 44 10.77 2.73 -13.38
C LEU A 44 11.65 1.47 -13.38
N ARG A 45 12.96 1.64 -13.40
CA ARG A 45 13.89 0.51 -13.31
C ARG A 45 14.22 0.18 -11.86
N ASP A 46 14.20 -1.10 -11.52
CA ASP A 46 14.63 -1.55 -10.20
C ASP A 46 16.18 -1.66 -10.10
N GLN A 47 16.66 -1.94 -8.88
CA GLN A 47 18.09 -2.14 -8.58
C GLN A 47 18.72 -3.34 -9.32
N ASN A 48 17.96 -4.14 -10.03
CA ASN A 48 18.43 -5.23 -10.87
C ASN A 48 18.26 -4.92 -12.37
N GLY A 49 17.85 -3.70 -12.72
CA GLY A 49 17.64 -3.23 -14.09
C GLY A 49 16.32 -3.66 -14.72
N GLN A 50 15.43 -4.30 -13.97
CA GLN A 50 14.11 -4.70 -14.47
C GLN A 50 13.14 -3.52 -14.41
N GLU A 51 12.36 -3.34 -15.46
CA GLU A 51 11.27 -2.36 -15.45
C GLU A 51 10.15 -2.85 -14.50
N ARG A 52 9.71 -1.96 -13.64
CA ARG A 52 8.64 -2.19 -12.67
C ARG A 52 7.53 -1.17 -12.86
N THR A 53 6.33 -1.64 -12.67
CA THR A 53 5.10 -0.85 -12.64
C THR A 53 4.33 -1.14 -11.37
N LEU A 54 3.31 -0.36 -11.07
CA LEU A 54 2.45 -0.64 -9.90
C LEU A 54 1.75 -2.01 -10.01
N LYS A 55 1.53 -2.51 -11.23
CA LYS A 55 0.89 -3.82 -11.47
C LYS A 55 1.72 -4.99 -10.94
N ASP A 56 3.05 -4.85 -10.88
CA ASP A 56 3.95 -5.89 -10.35
C ASP A 56 3.74 -6.15 -8.86
N PHE A 57 3.09 -5.22 -8.18
CA PHE A 57 2.78 -5.30 -6.75
C PHE A 57 1.29 -5.54 -6.48
N ALA A 58 0.52 -5.99 -7.47
CA ALA A 58 -0.90 -6.24 -7.31
C ALA A 58 -1.18 -7.24 -6.17
N GLY A 59 -2.19 -6.96 -5.35
CA GLY A 59 -2.56 -7.76 -4.18
C GLY A 59 -1.74 -7.50 -2.92
N LYS A 60 -0.78 -6.57 -2.96
CA LYS A 60 0.02 -6.15 -1.80
C LYS A 60 -0.37 -4.76 -1.30
N VAL A 61 -0.09 -4.50 -0.05
CA VAL A 61 -0.04 -3.15 0.52
C VAL A 61 1.31 -2.57 0.15
N VAL A 62 1.34 -1.59 -0.73
CA VAL A 62 2.58 -0.95 -1.21
C VAL A 62 2.83 0.32 -0.42
N ILE A 63 3.99 0.39 0.24
CA ILE A 63 4.46 1.60 0.91
C ILE A 63 5.56 2.19 0.04
N VAL A 64 5.31 3.38 -0.50
CA VAL A 64 6.26 4.12 -1.31
C VAL A 64 6.97 5.15 -0.45
N PHE A 65 8.29 5.13 -0.47
CA PHE A 65 9.16 6.10 0.19
C PHE A 65 10.06 6.78 -0.83
N PHE A 66 10.00 8.11 -0.89
CA PHE A 66 10.89 8.92 -1.73
C PHE A 66 12.11 9.34 -0.93
N GLY A 67 13.31 9.02 -1.42
CA GLY A 67 14.55 9.31 -0.71
C GLY A 67 15.78 9.24 -1.60
N TYR A 68 16.96 9.26 -1.01
CA TYR A 68 18.23 9.09 -1.69
C TYR A 68 19.25 8.40 -0.77
N THR A 69 20.24 7.70 -1.34
CA THR A 69 21.12 6.82 -0.56
C THR A 69 22.09 7.56 0.37
N GLN A 70 22.42 8.82 0.07
CA GLN A 70 23.30 9.65 0.89
C GLN A 70 22.57 10.47 1.95
N CYS A 71 21.28 10.23 2.16
CA CYS A 71 20.50 10.84 3.24
C CYS A 71 21.07 10.38 4.60
N PRO A 72 21.50 11.31 5.47
CA PRO A 72 22.29 10.93 6.65
C PRO A 72 21.45 10.37 7.81
N ASP A 73 20.12 10.53 7.80
CA ASP A 73 19.30 10.25 8.98
C ASP A 73 17.93 9.68 8.61
N VAL A 74 17.00 10.51 8.10
CA VAL A 74 15.59 10.14 7.98
C VAL A 74 15.33 8.98 7.02
N CYS A 75 16.08 8.87 5.93
CA CYS A 75 15.85 7.80 4.95
C CYS A 75 16.22 6.40 5.49
N PRO A 76 17.43 6.19 6.05
CA PRO A 76 17.75 4.88 6.61
C PRO A 76 16.88 4.54 7.82
N THR A 77 16.54 5.51 8.67
CA THR A 77 15.66 5.29 9.83
C THR A 77 14.27 4.84 9.38
N SER A 78 13.65 5.53 8.42
CA SER A 78 12.32 5.16 7.92
C SER A 78 12.30 3.79 7.24
N MET A 79 13.34 3.44 6.49
CA MET A 79 13.45 2.14 5.84
C MET A 79 13.66 1.02 6.87
N GLN A 80 14.42 1.29 7.93
CA GLN A 80 14.61 0.34 9.04
C GLN A 80 13.30 0.12 9.81
N GLU A 81 12.56 1.19 10.11
CA GLU A 81 11.25 1.09 10.76
C GLU A 81 10.26 0.29 9.91
N LEU A 82 10.26 0.50 8.60
CA LEU A 82 9.39 -0.25 7.68
C LEU A 82 9.74 -1.74 7.66
N ALA A 83 11.03 -2.08 7.66
CA ALA A 83 11.49 -3.46 7.75
C ALA A 83 11.07 -4.11 9.06
N GLU A 84 11.16 -3.38 10.18
CA GLU A 84 10.72 -3.84 11.48
C GLU A 84 9.19 -4.04 11.53
N VAL A 85 8.40 -3.13 10.99
CA VAL A 85 6.95 -3.30 10.86
C VAL A 85 6.61 -4.56 10.08
N LYS A 86 7.28 -4.80 8.95
CA LYS A 86 7.09 -6.03 8.15
C LYS A 86 7.41 -7.28 8.97
N ARG A 87 8.49 -7.27 9.72
CA ARG A 87 8.90 -8.37 10.61
C ARG A 87 7.87 -8.63 11.72
N LEU A 88 7.35 -7.57 12.35
CA LEU A 88 6.34 -7.67 13.41
C LEU A 88 4.99 -8.20 12.93
N LEU A 89 4.64 -7.95 11.67
CA LEU A 89 3.44 -8.50 11.04
C LEU A 89 3.51 -10.02 10.80
N GLY A 90 4.68 -10.64 10.91
CA GLY A 90 4.86 -12.06 10.69
C GLY A 90 4.36 -12.49 9.31
N LYS A 91 3.41 -13.41 9.25
CA LYS A 91 2.85 -13.91 7.96
C LYS A 91 2.16 -12.81 7.14
N ASP A 92 1.52 -11.86 7.79
CA ASP A 92 0.88 -10.73 7.07
C ASP A 92 1.91 -9.78 6.48
N GLY A 93 3.15 -9.77 6.97
CA GLY A 93 4.26 -9.02 6.40
C GLY A 93 4.59 -9.41 4.95
N GLU A 94 4.25 -10.63 4.51
CA GLU A 94 4.42 -11.03 3.11
C GLU A 94 3.53 -10.22 2.15
N ARG A 95 2.43 -9.65 2.67
CA ARG A 95 1.51 -8.78 1.93
C ARG A 95 1.99 -7.34 1.87
N LEU A 96 3.03 -6.98 2.63
CA LEU A 96 3.60 -5.64 2.65
C LEU A 96 4.79 -5.56 1.69
N GLN A 97 4.78 -4.57 0.80
CA GLN A 97 5.83 -4.28 -0.14
C GLN A 97 6.40 -2.89 0.11
N GLY A 98 7.66 -2.80 0.52
CA GLY A 98 8.41 -1.55 0.56
C GLY A 98 8.96 -1.23 -0.83
N VAL A 99 8.72 0.00 -1.29
CA VAL A 99 9.23 0.54 -2.55
C VAL A 99 9.93 1.85 -2.25
N PHE A 100 11.24 1.88 -2.42
CA PHE A 100 12.06 3.08 -2.32
C PHE A 100 12.21 3.70 -3.72
N ILE A 101 11.85 4.94 -3.91
CA ILE A 101 12.04 5.65 -5.19
C ILE A 101 13.08 6.74 -4.98
N THR A 102 14.22 6.63 -5.67
CA THR A 102 15.24 7.67 -5.54
C THR A 102 14.80 8.98 -6.19
N VAL A 103 15.06 10.07 -5.47
CA VAL A 103 14.90 11.45 -5.98
C VAL A 103 16.22 12.02 -6.51
N ASP A 104 17.29 11.20 -6.52
CA ASP A 104 18.62 11.57 -6.97
C ASP A 104 19.20 10.50 -7.93
N PRO A 105 18.54 10.26 -9.07
CA PRO A 105 18.92 9.16 -9.95
C PRO A 105 20.33 9.32 -10.56
N ASP A 106 20.87 10.52 -10.63
CA ASP A 106 22.21 10.78 -11.15
C ASP A 106 23.30 10.19 -10.25
N ARG A 107 23.12 10.22 -8.93
CA ARG A 107 24.06 9.68 -7.95
C ARG A 107 23.73 8.27 -7.50
N ASP A 108 22.46 7.94 -7.41
CA ASP A 108 21.96 6.64 -6.96
C ASP A 108 21.95 5.64 -8.12
N THR A 109 23.11 5.06 -8.42
CA THR A 109 23.20 3.99 -9.44
C THR A 109 22.45 2.72 -8.99
N ALA A 110 22.17 1.82 -9.92
CA ALA A 110 21.51 0.54 -9.60
C ALA A 110 22.31 -0.27 -8.57
N GLU A 111 23.65 -0.29 -8.70
CA GLU A 111 24.56 -0.97 -7.77
C GLU A 111 24.49 -0.37 -6.37
N LEU A 112 24.48 0.97 -6.29
CA LEU A 112 24.41 1.69 -5.02
C LEU A 112 23.04 1.45 -4.34
N LEU A 113 21.95 1.53 -5.10
CA LEU A 113 20.61 1.21 -4.61
C LEU A 113 20.51 -0.23 -4.12
N LYS A 114 21.11 -1.17 -4.84
CA LYS A 114 21.16 -2.59 -4.44
C LYS A 114 21.90 -2.79 -3.11
N ALA A 115 23.06 -2.16 -2.97
CA ALA A 115 23.85 -2.21 -1.74
C ALA A 115 23.12 -1.55 -0.56
N TYR A 116 22.44 -0.43 -0.82
CA TYR A 116 21.66 0.30 0.18
C TYR A 116 20.48 -0.55 0.68
N MET A 117 19.70 -1.12 -0.23
CA MET A 117 18.51 -1.92 0.11
C MET A 117 18.85 -3.21 0.87
N ALA A 118 20.06 -3.78 0.65
CA ALA A 118 20.50 -4.97 1.36
C ALA A 118 20.62 -4.81 2.88
N ASN A 119 20.62 -3.57 3.38
CA ASN A 119 20.66 -3.29 4.82
C ASN A 119 19.29 -3.38 5.52
N PHE A 120 18.19 -3.56 4.78
CA PHE A 120 16.84 -3.52 5.32
C PHE A 120 16.13 -4.87 5.16
N ASP A 121 15.31 -5.01 4.14
CA ASP A 121 14.56 -6.24 3.86
C ASP A 121 14.83 -6.70 2.41
N PRO A 122 15.18 -7.98 2.19
CA PRO A 122 15.51 -8.48 0.86
C PRO A 122 14.33 -8.44 -0.14
N GLY A 123 13.10 -8.32 0.35
CA GLY A 123 11.91 -8.18 -0.48
C GLY A 123 11.58 -6.73 -0.86
N PHE A 124 12.30 -5.75 -0.33
CA PHE A 124 12.10 -4.35 -0.71
C PHE A 124 12.72 -4.05 -2.07
N VAL A 125 12.10 -3.14 -2.79
CA VAL A 125 12.51 -2.74 -4.14
C VAL A 125 12.91 -1.28 -4.14
N ALA A 126 14.09 -0.97 -4.73
CA ALA A 126 14.47 0.40 -5.02
C ALA A 126 14.27 0.68 -6.51
N LEU A 127 13.69 1.83 -6.82
CA LEU A 127 13.38 2.26 -8.19
C LEU A 127 14.09 3.56 -8.52
N ARG A 128 14.46 3.69 -9.79
CA ARG A 128 15.03 4.92 -10.37
C ARG A 128 14.44 5.20 -11.75
N ALA A 129 14.38 6.50 -12.13
CA ALA A 129 14.04 6.95 -13.47
C ALA A 129 15.22 6.69 -14.45
#